data_e15c4593de1ed028fce29d633f881e75
#
_entry.id   e15c4593de1ed028fce29d633f881e75
#
_cell.length_a   1.000
_cell.length_b   1.000
_cell.length_c   1.000
_cell.angle_alpha   90.00
_cell.angle_beta   90.00
_cell.angle_gamma   90.00
#
_symmetry.space_group_name_H-M   'P 1'
#
loop_
_entity.id
_entity.type
_entity.pdbx_description
1 polymer ?
#
loop_
_entity_poly.entity_id
_entity_poly.type
_entity_poly.pdbx_seq_one_letter_code
_entity_poly.pdbx_strand_id
1 'polypeptide(L)'
;MAGISKKCYRPQKENMEKLHYYCLKKSKYLKKFLEKYQVEYKEDVYLGCYYFELSDANQAYKKFLRYFGIYLLGEYPQIQNHYSEEEMQGAEWFVLECLVEKIHVDDRWKDMIMKCPYRANVFRREGYRHKKQIQELRVDSMEKLKKRRYFCVTNARLTNELFCNETAKEILGTNWIGLEYWHIRKKNTDEIIPEFFQMYFQKSLPIESIVCNKSVSIVKCPKCGMQRVYLKAGLLSGISFIQIKKEMLNDTSVYYMPITLDKKCIDNYDLLIISRKFYQLLKKYRIDKGLQYEPLQIIY
;
A
#
# COMPACT_ATOMS: atom_id res chain seq x y z
N MET A 1 -30.71 -16.64 -30.41
CA MET A 1 -29.73 -15.72 -29.76
C MET A 1 -29.61 -16.19 -28.32
N ALA A 2 -28.54 -16.92 -28.00
CA ALA A 2 -28.32 -17.44 -26.67
C ALA A 2 -27.66 -16.35 -25.83
N GLY A 3 -28.37 -15.93 -24.77
CA GLY A 3 -27.88 -14.95 -23.83
C GLY A 3 -26.68 -15.48 -23.03
N ILE A 4 -25.49 -14.92 -23.29
CA ILE A 4 -24.31 -15.19 -22.49
C ILE A 4 -24.54 -14.53 -21.12
N SER A 5 -24.85 -15.35 -20.12
CA SER A 5 -24.89 -14.96 -18.71
C SER A 5 -23.50 -14.47 -18.31
N LYS A 6 -23.34 -13.16 -18.20
CA LYS A 6 -22.14 -12.54 -17.61
C LYS A 6 -22.12 -12.88 -16.12
N LYS A 7 -21.45 -13.96 -15.74
CA LYS A 7 -21.11 -14.23 -14.35
C LYS A 7 -20.14 -13.14 -13.88
N CYS A 8 -20.64 -12.14 -13.16
CA CYS A 8 -19.79 -11.27 -12.35
C CYS A 8 -19.00 -12.16 -11.40
N TYR A 9 -17.67 -12.16 -11.53
CA TYR A 9 -16.80 -12.73 -10.51
C TYR A 9 -16.96 -11.88 -9.25
N ARG A 10 -17.78 -12.33 -8.33
CA ARG A 10 -17.78 -11.86 -6.95
C ARG A 10 -16.82 -12.77 -6.20
N PRO A 11 -15.65 -12.27 -5.74
CA PRO A 11 -14.88 -13.03 -4.77
C PRO A 11 -15.85 -13.31 -3.62
N GLN A 12 -16.04 -14.59 -3.32
CA GLN A 12 -16.92 -15.00 -2.24
C GLN A 12 -16.31 -14.46 -0.95
N LYS A 13 -16.89 -13.39 -0.41
CA LYS A 13 -16.46 -12.71 0.82
C LYS A 13 -16.43 -13.61 2.05
N GLU A 14 -16.98 -14.82 1.96
CA GLU A 14 -17.17 -15.72 3.09
C GLU A 14 -15.95 -16.56 3.45
N ASN A 15 -14.95 -16.68 2.57
CA ASN A 15 -13.80 -17.58 2.76
C ASN A 15 -12.43 -16.92 2.82
N MET A 16 -12.35 -15.58 2.84
CA MET A 16 -11.07 -14.91 2.92
C MET A 16 -10.56 -14.92 4.35
N GLU A 17 -9.49 -15.66 4.61
CA GLU A 17 -8.80 -15.67 5.88
C GLU A 17 -8.06 -14.35 6.09
N LYS A 18 -8.30 -13.70 7.23
CA LYS A 18 -7.60 -12.47 7.61
C LYS A 18 -6.59 -12.75 8.69
N LEU A 19 -5.34 -12.44 8.44
CA LEU A 19 -4.31 -12.41 9.45
C LEU A 19 -4.24 -11.03 10.11
N HIS A 20 -4.33 -11.04 11.42
CA HIS A 20 -4.27 -9.85 12.25
C HIS A 20 -2.93 -9.82 12.97
N TYR A 21 -2.12 -8.81 12.68
CA TYR A 21 -0.81 -8.59 13.31
C TYR A 21 -0.96 -7.67 14.50
N TYR A 22 -0.47 -8.12 15.64
CA TYR A 22 -0.54 -7.38 16.88
C TYR A 22 0.85 -7.05 17.41
N CYS A 23 1.00 -5.84 17.98
CA CYS A 23 2.13 -5.42 18.80
C CYS A 23 1.55 -4.93 20.12
N LEU A 24 1.58 -5.74 21.15
CA LEU A 24 1.01 -5.39 22.45
C LEU A 24 2.05 -5.40 23.56
N LYS A 25 1.90 -4.47 24.51
CA LYS A 25 2.77 -4.44 25.72
C LYS A 25 2.76 -5.76 26.43
N LYS A 26 3.94 -6.18 26.89
CA LYS A 26 4.13 -7.41 27.64
C LYS A 26 3.26 -7.43 28.89
N SER A 27 2.52 -8.50 29.06
CA SER A 27 1.84 -8.81 30.31
C SER A 27 1.88 -10.31 30.57
N LYS A 28 1.86 -10.70 31.84
CA LYS A 28 1.79 -12.12 32.26
C LYS A 28 0.55 -12.81 31.67
N TYR A 29 -0.55 -12.08 31.54
CA TYR A 29 -1.82 -12.61 31.01
C TYR A 29 -1.75 -12.83 29.51
N LEU A 30 -1.16 -11.88 28.76
CA LEU A 30 -0.98 -12.02 27.32
C LEU A 30 -0.05 -13.18 27.00
N LYS A 31 1.08 -13.30 27.69
CA LYS A 31 2.02 -14.41 27.53
C LYS A 31 1.33 -15.76 27.75
N LYS A 32 0.62 -15.93 28.88
CA LYS A 32 -0.14 -17.15 29.15
C LYS A 32 -1.20 -17.47 28.11
N PHE A 33 -1.82 -16.44 27.54
CA PHE A 33 -2.78 -16.61 26.45
C PHE A 33 -2.09 -17.16 25.19
N LEU A 34 -1.01 -16.53 24.74
CA LEU A 34 -0.26 -16.92 23.54
C LEU A 34 0.26 -18.37 23.67
N GLU A 35 0.84 -18.71 24.81
CA GLU A 35 1.32 -20.06 25.10
C GLU A 35 0.16 -21.09 25.13
N LYS A 36 -0.96 -20.78 25.81
CA LYS A 36 -2.12 -21.66 25.91
C LYS A 36 -2.74 -22.01 24.56
N TYR A 37 -2.77 -21.03 23.64
CA TYR A 37 -3.36 -21.20 22.30
C TYR A 37 -2.32 -21.51 21.23
N GLN A 38 -1.07 -21.77 21.63
CA GLN A 38 0.04 -22.11 20.74
C GLN A 38 0.23 -21.05 19.63
N VAL A 39 0.02 -19.80 19.97
CA VAL A 39 0.25 -18.67 19.07
C VAL A 39 1.73 -18.35 19.06
N GLU A 40 2.36 -18.42 17.90
CA GLU A 40 3.75 -17.99 17.75
C GLU A 40 3.89 -16.49 18.00
N TYR A 41 4.89 -16.10 18.79
CA TYR A 41 5.16 -14.69 19.05
C TYR A 41 6.64 -14.39 19.14
N LYS A 42 6.99 -13.14 18.79
CA LYS A 42 8.33 -12.57 18.96
C LYS A 42 8.30 -11.56 20.09
N GLU A 43 9.32 -11.60 20.91
CA GLU A 43 9.51 -10.64 21.99
C GLU A 43 10.45 -9.53 21.56
N ASP A 44 9.98 -8.27 21.64
CA ASP A 44 10.84 -7.11 21.55
C ASP A 44 11.18 -6.62 22.95
N VAL A 45 12.45 -6.78 23.34
CA VAL A 45 12.96 -6.41 24.66
C VAL A 45 13.03 -4.89 24.80
N TYR A 46 13.32 -4.15 23.74
CA TYR A 46 13.50 -2.70 23.77
C TYR A 46 12.15 -1.96 23.87
N LEU A 47 11.16 -2.41 23.10
CA LEU A 47 9.82 -1.83 23.13
C LEU A 47 8.94 -2.40 24.24
N GLY A 48 9.37 -3.49 24.87
CA GLY A 48 8.59 -4.17 25.89
C GLY A 48 7.27 -4.77 25.37
N CYS A 49 7.26 -5.26 24.12
CA CYS A 49 6.07 -5.74 23.42
C CYS A 49 6.22 -7.20 22.98
N TYR A 50 5.09 -7.86 22.74
CA TYR A 50 4.98 -9.09 21.97
C TYR A 50 4.40 -8.78 20.59
N TYR A 51 5.04 -9.33 19.54
CA TYR A 51 4.54 -9.35 18.17
C TYR A 51 4.01 -10.73 17.86
N PHE A 52 2.78 -10.84 17.41
CA PHE A 52 2.15 -12.10 17.05
C PHE A 52 1.07 -11.92 16.01
N GLU A 53 0.67 -13.03 15.39
CA GLU A 53 -0.34 -13.09 14.36
C GLU A 53 -1.51 -13.96 14.82
N LEU A 54 -2.73 -13.55 14.48
CA LEU A 54 -3.93 -14.33 14.70
C LEU A 54 -4.80 -14.30 13.45
N SER A 55 -5.12 -15.49 12.93
CA SER A 55 -6.12 -15.62 11.88
C SER A 55 -7.54 -15.52 12.45
N ASP A 56 -8.45 -14.84 11.74
CA ASP A 56 -9.86 -14.79 12.12
C ASP A 56 -10.56 -16.15 11.98
N ALA A 57 -10.00 -17.08 11.20
CA ALA A 57 -10.42 -18.48 11.15
C ALA A 57 -10.01 -19.26 12.42
N ASN A 58 -9.03 -18.77 13.20
CA ASN A 58 -8.55 -19.46 14.39
C ASN A 58 -9.48 -19.21 15.60
N GLN A 59 -9.78 -20.29 16.35
CA GLN A 59 -10.56 -20.18 17.60
C GLN A 59 -9.91 -19.22 18.62
N ALA A 60 -8.58 -19.12 18.65
CA ALA A 60 -7.85 -18.21 19.50
C ALA A 60 -8.22 -16.74 19.24
N TYR A 61 -8.48 -16.35 17.99
CA TYR A 61 -8.83 -14.98 17.62
C TYR A 61 -10.10 -14.48 18.33
N LYS A 62 -11.18 -15.26 18.30
CA LYS A 62 -12.45 -14.91 18.97
C LYS A 62 -12.26 -14.75 20.48
N LYS A 63 -11.45 -15.63 21.09
CA LYS A 63 -11.13 -15.54 22.51
C LYS A 63 -10.21 -14.37 22.82
N PHE A 64 -9.23 -14.10 21.95
CA PHE A 64 -8.35 -12.95 22.06
C PHE A 64 -9.15 -11.63 22.09
N LEU A 65 -10.04 -11.41 21.15
CA LEU A 65 -10.90 -10.22 21.13
C LEU A 65 -11.76 -10.10 22.40
N ARG A 66 -12.25 -11.21 22.93
CA ARG A 66 -13.05 -11.20 24.17
C ARG A 66 -12.25 -10.78 25.39
N TYR A 67 -10.98 -11.21 25.50
CA TYR A 67 -10.14 -10.95 26.69
C TYR A 67 -9.33 -9.65 26.56
N PHE A 68 -8.92 -9.30 25.36
CA PHE A 68 -7.99 -8.20 25.13
C PHE A 68 -8.58 -7.09 24.24
N GLY A 69 -9.80 -7.23 23.73
CA GLY A 69 -10.42 -6.26 22.81
C GLY A 69 -10.50 -4.84 23.39
N ILE A 70 -10.65 -4.70 24.71
CA ILE A 70 -10.67 -3.39 25.40
C ILE A 70 -9.29 -2.71 25.33
N TYR A 71 -8.21 -3.48 25.34
CA TYR A 71 -6.83 -2.94 25.25
C TYR A 71 -6.44 -2.55 23.84
N LEU A 72 -7.25 -2.93 22.84
CA LEU A 72 -7.06 -2.57 21.42
C LEU A 72 -7.71 -1.23 21.07
N LEU A 73 -8.40 -0.57 22.03
CA LEU A 73 -8.97 0.76 21.81
C LEU A 73 -7.86 1.81 21.67
N GLY A 74 -7.35 1.98 20.47
CA GLY A 74 -6.25 2.89 20.12
C GLY A 74 -5.08 2.26 19.36
N GLU A 75 -4.97 0.94 19.38
CA GLU A 75 -3.98 0.20 18.57
C GLU A 75 -4.74 -0.59 17.50
N TYR A 76 -4.69 -0.12 16.26
CA TYR A 76 -5.28 -0.83 15.13
C TYR A 76 -4.35 -2.00 14.77
N PRO A 77 -4.83 -3.27 14.82
CA PRO A 77 -4.05 -4.38 14.30
C PRO A 77 -3.80 -4.15 12.81
N GLN A 78 -2.59 -4.44 12.36
CA GLN A 78 -2.34 -4.52 10.92
C GLN A 78 -3.06 -5.78 10.43
N ILE A 79 -4.02 -5.60 9.53
CA ILE A 79 -4.79 -6.70 8.95
C ILE A 79 -4.22 -6.96 7.56
N GLN A 80 -3.69 -8.14 7.35
CA GLN A 80 -3.29 -8.61 6.04
C GLN A 80 -4.33 -9.60 5.53
N ASN A 81 -4.83 -9.36 4.32
CA ASN A 81 -5.72 -10.30 3.66
C ASN A 81 -4.86 -11.41 3.03
N HIS A 82 -5.24 -12.66 3.25
CA HIS A 82 -4.68 -13.80 2.55
C HIS A 82 -5.58 -14.18 1.39
N TYR A 83 -5.01 -14.20 0.21
CA TYR A 83 -5.70 -14.57 -1.01
C TYR A 83 -5.23 -15.95 -1.47
N SER A 84 -6.16 -16.81 -1.86
CA SER A 84 -5.83 -18.10 -2.47
C SER A 84 -5.13 -17.90 -3.82
N GLU A 85 -4.43 -18.93 -4.28
CA GLU A 85 -3.83 -18.90 -5.61
C GLU A 85 -4.87 -18.67 -6.71
N GLU A 86 -6.07 -19.22 -6.55
CA GLU A 86 -7.19 -19.05 -7.49
C GLU A 86 -7.64 -17.57 -7.53
N GLU A 87 -7.77 -16.92 -6.37
CA GLU A 87 -8.10 -15.49 -6.29
C GLU A 87 -7.01 -14.64 -6.95
N MET A 88 -5.74 -14.94 -6.70
CA MET A 88 -4.61 -14.26 -7.32
C MET A 88 -4.57 -14.49 -8.83
N GLN A 89 -4.84 -15.73 -9.29
CA GLN A 89 -4.94 -16.06 -10.72
C GLN A 89 -6.18 -15.46 -11.37
N GLY A 90 -7.28 -15.31 -10.64
CA GLY A 90 -8.53 -14.72 -11.09
C GLY A 90 -8.49 -13.18 -11.18
N ALA A 91 -7.66 -12.51 -10.40
CA ALA A 91 -7.62 -11.06 -10.35
C ALA A 91 -7.02 -10.43 -11.62
N GLU A 92 -7.60 -9.37 -12.12
CA GLU A 92 -7.12 -8.62 -13.30
C GLU A 92 -6.27 -7.40 -12.92
N TRP A 93 -6.49 -6.87 -11.72
CA TRP A 93 -5.82 -5.68 -11.20
C TRP A 93 -5.42 -5.87 -9.75
N PHE A 94 -4.32 -5.24 -9.37
CA PHE A 94 -3.74 -5.37 -8.05
C PHE A 94 -3.32 -4.02 -7.49
N VAL A 95 -3.45 -3.86 -6.18
CA VAL A 95 -2.66 -2.90 -5.43
C VAL A 95 -1.27 -3.49 -5.27
N LEU A 96 -0.26 -2.71 -5.57
CA LEU A 96 1.15 -3.07 -5.40
C LEU A 96 1.71 -2.36 -4.16
N GLU A 97 2.28 -3.13 -3.25
CA GLU A 97 3.03 -2.63 -2.10
C GLU A 97 4.45 -3.20 -2.09
N CYS A 98 5.38 -2.44 -1.55
CA CYS A 98 6.75 -2.90 -1.36
C CYS A 98 7.07 -2.92 0.13
N LEU A 99 7.45 -4.09 0.65
CA LEU A 99 7.78 -4.32 2.06
C LEU A 99 9.28 -4.21 2.36
N VAL A 100 10.08 -3.94 1.34
CA VAL A 100 11.54 -3.92 1.47
C VAL A 100 12.03 -2.63 2.12
N GLU A 101 13.25 -2.69 2.65
CA GLU A 101 13.91 -1.62 3.41
C GLU A 101 13.70 -0.22 2.84
N LYS A 102 13.45 0.69 3.77
CA LYS A 102 13.24 2.11 3.46
C LYS A 102 14.56 2.79 3.20
N ILE A 103 14.64 3.50 2.08
CA ILE A 103 15.71 4.44 1.79
C ILE A 103 15.44 5.75 2.53
N HIS A 104 16.46 6.34 3.14
CA HIS A 104 16.37 7.65 3.71
C HIS A 104 16.46 8.72 2.62
N VAL A 105 15.38 9.49 2.47
CA VAL A 105 15.34 10.67 1.61
C VAL A 105 15.81 11.89 2.39
N ASP A 106 16.52 12.77 1.72
CA ASP A 106 16.96 14.05 2.26
C ASP A 106 15.79 14.86 2.86
N ASP A 107 15.99 15.52 3.98
CA ASP A 107 14.98 16.37 4.62
C ASP A 107 14.47 17.51 3.72
N ARG A 108 15.24 17.91 2.72
CA ARG A 108 14.83 18.86 1.67
C ARG A 108 13.77 18.32 0.71
N TRP A 109 13.37 17.05 0.82
CA TRP A 109 12.29 16.50 0.01
C TRP A 109 11.01 17.35 0.05
N LYS A 110 10.81 18.11 1.13
CA LYS A 110 9.69 19.04 1.30
C LYS A 110 9.61 20.10 0.20
N ASP A 111 10.74 20.47 -0.36
CA ASP A 111 10.83 21.47 -1.43
C ASP A 111 10.62 20.85 -2.81
N MET A 112 10.69 19.52 -2.90
CA MET A 112 10.52 18.76 -4.13
C MET A 112 9.06 18.40 -4.42
N ILE A 113 8.11 18.84 -3.61
CA ILE A 113 6.69 18.54 -3.73
C ILE A 113 5.84 19.81 -3.79
N MET A 114 4.82 19.76 -4.65
CA MET A 114 3.77 20.77 -4.65
C MET A 114 2.84 20.55 -3.45
N LYS A 115 2.61 21.61 -2.69
CA LYS A 115 1.84 21.56 -1.44
C LYS A 115 0.43 22.12 -1.64
N CYS A 116 -0.57 21.45 -1.06
CA CYS A 116 -1.88 22.06 -0.93
C CYS A 116 -1.78 23.26 0.04
N PRO A 117 -2.40 24.43 -0.28
CA PRO A 117 -2.41 25.60 0.59
C PRO A 117 -3.12 25.36 1.93
N TYR A 118 -3.78 24.23 2.09
CA TYR A 118 -4.45 23.87 3.33
C TYR A 118 -3.46 23.24 4.32
N ARG A 119 -3.04 24.03 5.31
CA ARG A 119 -2.27 23.52 6.46
C ARG A 119 -3.23 22.88 7.45
N ALA A 120 -2.98 21.62 7.80
CA ALA A 120 -3.66 21.01 8.93
C ALA A 120 -2.94 21.41 10.23
N ASN A 121 -3.58 22.23 11.04
CA ASN A 121 -3.16 22.47 12.42
C ASN A 121 -3.58 21.26 13.29
N VAL A 122 -2.98 20.13 13.09
CA VAL A 122 -3.23 18.95 13.93
C VAL A 122 -1.91 18.49 14.52
N PHE A 123 -1.77 18.67 15.83
CA PHE A 123 -0.70 18.11 16.67
C PHE A 123 0.74 18.41 16.24
N ARG A 124 1.13 19.69 16.09
CA ARG A 124 2.52 20.14 15.91
C ARG A 124 3.33 19.46 14.77
N ARG A 125 2.71 18.63 13.96
CA ARG A 125 3.31 18.10 12.73
C ARG A 125 2.80 18.94 11.58
N GLU A 126 3.66 19.66 10.91
CA GLU A 126 3.34 20.32 9.64
C GLU A 126 3.01 19.24 8.58
N GLY A 127 1.78 18.75 8.61
CA GLY A 127 1.27 17.81 7.63
C GLY A 127 0.78 18.56 6.40
N TYR A 128 1.39 18.32 5.25
CA TYR A 128 0.84 18.77 3.99
C TYR A 128 -0.26 17.80 3.58
N ARG A 129 -1.46 18.32 3.33
CA ARG A 129 -2.62 17.47 3.00
C ARG A 129 -2.54 16.82 1.63
N HIS A 130 -1.92 17.48 0.67
CA HIS A 130 -1.74 16.93 -0.67
C HIS A 130 -0.33 17.18 -1.14
N LYS A 131 0.26 16.16 -1.73
CA LYS A 131 1.63 16.20 -2.19
C LYS A 131 1.66 15.73 -3.64
N LYS A 132 2.31 16.48 -4.49
CA LYS A 132 2.68 16.06 -5.83
C LYS A 132 4.17 16.30 -5.97
N GLN A 133 4.94 15.27 -6.24
CA GLN A 133 6.36 15.40 -6.50
C GLN A 133 6.58 16.17 -7.81
N ILE A 134 7.50 17.10 -7.81
CA ILE A 134 7.82 17.97 -8.96
C ILE A 134 9.30 17.90 -9.36
N GLN A 135 10.14 17.23 -8.58
CA GLN A 135 11.57 17.07 -8.84
C GLN A 135 12.06 15.68 -8.42
N GLU A 136 13.21 15.28 -8.96
CA GLU A 136 13.93 14.06 -8.58
C GLU A 136 14.28 14.04 -7.09
N LEU A 137 14.21 12.87 -6.49
CA LEU A 137 14.53 12.71 -5.06
C LEU A 137 16.04 12.67 -4.82
N ARG A 138 16.44 13.17 -3.65
CA ARG A 138 17.80 13.05 -3.13
C ARG A 138 17.81 12.09 -1.95
N VAL A 139 18.76 11.16 -1.95
CA VAL A 139 18.89 10.11 -0.93
C VAL A 139 20.25 10.17 -0.24
N ASP A 140 20.26 9.78 1.04
CA ASP A 140 21.49 9.85 1.85
C ASP A 140 22.52 8.79 1.44
N SER A 141 22.08 7.55 1.29
CA SER A 141 22.94 6.41 0.95
C SER A 141 22.16 5.29 0.28
N MET A 142 22.80 4.69 -0.73
CA MET A 142 22.29 3.54 -1.47
C MET A 142 23.06 2.24 -1.14
N GLU A 143 24.02 2.28 -0.23
CA GLU A 143 24.91 1.11 0.03
C GLU A 143 24.13 -0.14 0.49
N LYS A 144 23.04 0.07 1.25
CA LYS A 144 22.17 -1.03 1.66
C LYS A 144 21.42 -1.67 0.50
N LEU A 145 21.20 -0.94 -0.59
CA LEU A 145 20.45 -1.39 -1.77
C LEU A 145 21.29 -2.19 -2.75
N LYS A 146 22.59 -2.01 -2.77
CA LYS A 146 23.52 -2.67 -3.71
C LYS A 146 23.52 -4.19 -3.61
N LYS A 147 23.00 -4.76 -2.51
CA LYS A 147 23.00 -6.20 -2.29
C LYS A 147 21.68 -6.86 -2.68
N ARG A 148 21.41 -7.03 -3.98
CA ARG A 148 20.46 -8.02 -4.54
C ARG A 148 18.96 -7.70 -4.44
N ARG A 149 18.53 -6.43 -4.44
CA ARG A 149 17.10 -6.11 -4.45
C ARG A 149 16.70 -5.37 -5.70
N TYR A 150 15.61 -5.83 -6.31
CA TYR A 150 15.05 -5.19 -7.48
C TYR A 150 14.26 -3.93 -7.14
N PHE A 151 13.59 -3.92 -5.97
CA PHE A 151 12.73 -2.84 -5.52
C PHE A 151 12.99 -2.43 -4.08
N CYS A 152 12.65 -1.20 -3.76
CA CYS A 152 12.68 -0.64 -2.40
C CYS A 152 11.72 0.56 -2.30
N VAL A 153 11.46 1.04 -1.09
CA VAL A 153 10.64 2.21 -0.81
C VAL A 153 11.41 3.25 0.00
N THR A 154 10.89 4.47 0.08
CA THR A 154 11.44 5.51 0.93
C THR A 154 10.84 5.49 2.33
N ASN A 155 11.49 6.14 3.27
CA ASN A 155 10.93 6.47 4.57
C ASN A 155 10.08 7.75 4.55
N ALA A 156 10.12 8.51 3.46
CA ALA A 156 9.28 9.68 3.27
C ALA A 156 7.87 9.24 2.87
N ARG A 157 6.85 9.84 3.44
CA ARG A 157 5.46 9.66 3.00
C ARG A 157 5.21 10.51 1.76
N LEU A 158 5.83 10.11 0.66
CA LEU A 158 5.65 10.73 -0.66
C LEU A 158 4.64 9.93 -1.47
N THR A 159 4.09 10.57 -2.48
CA THR A 159 3.42 9.88 -3.58
C THR A 159 4.48 9.15 -4.41
N ASN A 160 4.18 7.94 -4.88
CA ASN A 160 5.07 7.18 -5.78
C ASN A 160 6.42 6.79 -5.17
N GLU A 161 6.40 6.15 -4.02
CA GLU A 161 7.59 5.83 -3.22
C GLU A 161 8.37 4.60 -3.69
N LEU A 162 8.02 3.99 -4.81
CA LEU A 162 8.66 2.77 -5.30
C LEU A 162 9.90 3.10 -6.15
N PHE A 163 11.00 2.44 -5.81
CA PHE A 163 12.26 2.49 -6.57
C PHE A 163 12.59 1.14 -7.14
N CYS A 164 13.24 1.11 -8.29
CA CYS A 164 13.78 -0.09 -8.89
C CYS A 164 15.24 0.08 -9.30
N ASN A 165 15.96 -1.04 -9.40
CA ASN A 165 17.28 -1.05 -10.00
C ASN A 165 17.19 -1.09 -11.54
N GLU A 166 18.33 -0.93 -12.21
CA GLU A 166 18.44 -0.95 -13.66
C GLU A 166 17.90 -2.24 -14.28
N THR A 167 18.24 -3.40 -13.71
CA THR A 167 17.73 -4.70 -14.19
C THR A 167 16.20 -4.77 -14.17
N ALA A 168 15.57 -4.32 -13.10
CA ALA A 168 14.11 -4.30 -13.03
C ALA A 168 13.51 -3.31 -14.04
N LYS A 169 14.14 -2.15 -14.24
CA LYS A 169 13.74 -1.17 -15.26
C LYS A 169 13.82 -1.75 -16.67
N GLU A 170 14.91 -2.44 -17.00
CA GLU A 170 15.08 -3.09 -18.30
C GLU A 170 14.02 -4.16 -18.56
N ILE A 171 13.76 -5.02 -17.56
CA ILE A 171 12.73 -6.07 -17.62
C ILE A 171 11.34 -5.47 -17.82
N LEU A 172 11.00 -4.45 -17.05
CA LEU A 172 9.70 -3.79 -17.13
C LEU A 172 9.55 -2.99 -18.41
N GLY A 173 10.64 -2.39 -18.92
CA GLY A 173 10.62 -1.55 -20.09
C GLY A 173 9.91 -0.20 -19.87
N THR A 174 9.74 0.54 -20.95
CA THR A 174 9.21 1.92 -20.90
C THR A 174 7.80 2.07 -21.50
N ASN A 175 7.16 0.96 -21.90
CA ASN A 175 5.90 0.99 -22.65
C ASN A 175 4.63 1.06 -21.78
N TRP A 176 4.78 1.25 -20.47
CA TRP A 176 3.65 1.34 -19.55
C TRP A 176 3.11 2.76 -19.50
N ILE A 177 1.87 2.95 -19.93
CA ILE A 177 1.21 4.26 -19.86
C ILE A 177 1.05 4.69 -18.41
N GLY A 178 1.58 5.85 -18.06
CA GLY A 178 1.52 6.38 -16.69
C GLY A 178 2.68 5.96 -15.79
N LEU A 179 3.70 5.27 -16.31
CA LEU A 179 4.95 4.99 -15.61
C LEU A 179 6.10 5.76 -16.25
N GLU A 180 6.81 6.48 -15.43
CA GLU A 180 8.09 7.12 -15.79
C GLU A 180 9.18 6.62 -14.86
N TYR A 181 10.43 6.66 -15.32
CA TYR A 181 11.60 6.37 -14.50
C TYR A 181 12.38 7.67 -14.28
N TRP A 182 12.35 8.17 -13.07
CA TRP A 182 13.08 9.36 -12.68
C TRP A 182 14.41 8.97 -12.06
N HIS A 183 15.45 9.75 -12.33
CA HIS A 183 16.74 9.57 -11.69
C HIS A 183 16.65 9.88 -10.20
N ILE A 184 17.55 9.26 -9.44
CA ILE A 184 17.74 9.53 -8.01
C ILE A 184 19.09 10.19 -7.86
N ARG A 185 19.20 11.18 -6.98
CA ARG A 185 20.44 11.93 -6.75
C ARG A 185 20.99 11.68 -5.36
N LYS A 186 22.32 11.80 -5.23
CA LYS A 186 22.98 11.83 -3.94
C LYS A 186 22.69 13.15 -3.24
N LYS A 187 22.43 13.12 -1.95
CA LYS A 187 22.08 14.29 -1.12
C LYS A 187 23.13 15.41 -1.18
N ASN A 188 24.40 15.06 -1.07
CA ASN A 188 25.45 16.03 -0.82
C ASN A 188 26.12 16.54 -2.10
N THR A 189 26.15 15.76 -3.17
CA THR A 189 26.86 16.07 -4.42
C THR A 189 25.93 16.40 -5.56
N ASP A 190 24.64 16.09 -5.41
CA ASP A 190 23.61 16.18 -6.47
C ASP A 190 23.89 15.31 -7.70
N GLU A 191 24.87 14.39 -7.59
CA GLU A 191 25.20 13.42 -8.64
C GLU A 191 24.07 12.41 -8.82
N ILE A 192 23.83 12.02 -10.06
CA ILE A 192 22.88 10.95 -10.39
C ILE A 192 23.44 9.61 -9.89
N ILE A 193 22.56 8.79 -9.32
CA ILE A 193 22.82 7.41 -8.97
C ILE A 193 22.34 6.56 -10.17
N PRO A 194 23.24 6.05 -11.03
CA PRO A 194 22.86 5.47 -12.32
C PRO A 194 22.13 4.13 -12.19
N GLU A 195 22.39 3.38 -11.11
CA GLU A 195 21.89 2.02 -10.95
C GLU A 195 20.46 1.93 -10.41
N PHE A 196 19.86 3.07 -10.00
CA PHE A 196 18.53 3.10 -9.39
C PHE A 196 17.66 4.21 -9.94
N PHE A 197 16.37 3.90 -10.05
CA PHE A 197 15.35 4.80 -10.59
C PHE A 197 14.14 4.82 -9.67
N GLN A 198 13.54 5.98 -9.53
CA GLN A 198 12.21 6.08 -8.97
C GLN A 198 11.19 5.69 -10.05
N MET A 199 10.33 4.75 -9.75
CA MET A 199 9.17 4.43 -10.56
C MET A 199 8.08 5.46 -10.27
N TYR A 200 7.94 6.46 -11.13
CA TYR A 200 6.98 7.53 -10.96
C TYR A 200 5.67 7.22 -11.66
N PHE A 201 4.62 6.92 -10.88
CA PHE A 201 3.26 6.68 -11.38
C PHE A 201 2.56 8.02 -11.54
N GLN A 202 2.54 8.56 -12.75
CA GLN A 202 1.99 9.89 -13.01
C GLN A 202 0.48 9.90 -13.30
N LYS A 203 -0.09 8.75 -13.68
CA LYS A 203 -1.49 8.65 -14.09
C LYS A 203 -2.36 8.30 -12.88
N SER A 204 -3.24 9.21 -12.49
CA SER A 204 -4.25 8.93 -11.47
C SER A 204 -5.28 7.97 -12.02
N LEU A 205 -5.73 7.03 -11.16
CA LEU A 205 -6.92 6.25 -11.47
C LEU A 205 -8.12 7.21 -11.62
N PRO A 206 -8.92 7.10 -12.70
CA PRO A 206 -10.12 7.93 -12.85
C PRO A 206 -11.04 7.77 -11.66
N ILE A 207 -11.37 8.86 -10.99
CA ILE A 207 -12.19 8.79 -9.75
C ILE A 207 -13.58 8.24 -10.03
N GLU A 208 -14.09 8.44 -11.23
CA GLU A 208 -15.38 7.94 -11.71
C GLU A 208 -15.41 6.41 -11.87
N SER A 209 -14.22 5.80 -11.94
CA SER A 209 -14.08 4.34 -11.96
C SER A 209 -14.38 3.71 -10.60
N ILE A 210 -14.30 4.47 -9.51
CA ILE A 210 -14.49 3.97 -8.16
C ILE A 210 -15.98 3.86 -7.83
N VAL A 211 -16.38 2.68 -7.38
CA VAL A 211 -17.76 2.46 -6.92
C VAL A 211 -17.86 2.76 -5.44
N CYS A 212 -18.62 3.80 -5.11
CA CYS A 212 -18.89 4.15 -3.72
C CYS A 212 -19.80 3.11 -3.06
N ASN A 213 -19.51 2.77 -1.81
CA ASN A 213 -20.26 1.83 -0.99
C ASN A 213 -20.22 2.23 0.50
N LYS A 214 -20.66 1.34 1.41
CA LYS A 214 -20.66 1.63 2.85
C LYS A 214 -19.25 1.90 3.43
N SER A 215 -18.22 1.34 2.83
CA SER A 215 -16.82 1.43 3.29
C SER A 215 -15.95 2.37 2.46
N VAL A 216 -16.39 2.71 1.24
CA VAL A 216 -15.64 3.52 0.27
C VAL A 216 -16.50 4.69 -0.19
N SER A 217 -15.96 5.91 -0.14
CA SER A 217 -16.61 7.11 -0.67
C SER A 217 -15.58 8.08 -1.23
N ILE A 218 -16.03 9.01 -2.07
CA ILE A 218 -15.19 10.07 -2.61
C ILE A 218 -15.34 11.31 -1.74
N VAL A 219 -14.20 11.88 -1.35
CA VAL A 219 -14.14 13.15 -0.62
C VAL A 219 -13.32 14.17 -1.44
N LYS A 220 -13.68 15.44 -1.30
CA LYS A 220 -13.02 16.54 -2.01
C LYS A 220 -12.37 17.48 -1.00
N CYS A 221 -11.13 17.82 -1.23
CA CYS A 221 -10.46 18.83 -0.41
C CYS A 221 -11.11 20.19 -0.61
N PRO A 222 -11.56 20.86 0.48
CA PRO A 222 -12.28 22.13 0.38
C PRO A 222 -11.41 23.30 -0.11
N LYS A 223 -10.08 23.15 -0.13
CA LYS A 223 -9.14 24.21 -0.51
C LYS A 223 -8.61 24.08 -1.93
N CYS A 224 -8.15 22.87 -2.32
CA CYS A 224 -7.57 22.67 -3.66
C CYS A 224 -8.45 21.87 -4.60
N GLY A 225 -9.60 21.39 -4.15
CA GLY A 225 -10.55 20.63 -4.95
C GLY A 225 -10.12 19.20 -5.28
N MET A 226 -8.92 18.76 -4.88
CA MET A 226 -8.44 17.40 -5.15
C MET A 226 -9.39 16.37 -4.54
N GLN A 227 -9.80 15.41 -5.37
CA GLN A 227 -10.64 14.29 -4.94
C GLN A 227 -9.78 13.13 -4.47
N ARG A 228 -10.26 12.41 -3.44
CA ARG A 228 -9.62 11.23 -2.87
C ARG A 228 -10.63 10.18 -2.49
N VAL A 229 -10.19 8.93 -2.56
CA VAL A 229 -10.97 7.78 -2.10
C VAL A 229 -10.84 7.69 -0.58
N TYR A 230 -11.95 7.87 0.12
CA TYR A 230 -12.00 7.75 1.58
C TYR A 230 -12.33 6.31 1.98
N LEU A 231 -11.43 5.69 2.75
CA LEU A 231 -11.55 4.33 3.26
C LEU A 231 -11.96 4.36 4.75
N LYS A 232 -13.23 4.10 5.03
CA LYS A 232 -13.76 4.13 6.42
C LYS A 232 -13.13 3.08 7.33
N ALA A 233 -12.81 1.91 6.77
CA ALA A 233 -12.26 0.77 7.53
C ALA A 233 -10.74 0.87 7.75
N GLY A 234 -10.12 2.00 7.40
CA GLY A 234 -8.66 2.16 7.41
C GLY A 234 -7.99 1.56 6.16
N LEU A 235 -6.67 1.71 6.07
CA LEU A 235 -5.91 1.34 4.86
C LEU A 235 -5.97 -0.16 4.59
N LEU A 236 -5.60 -0.97 5.56
CA LEU A 236 -5.37 -2.40 5.36
C LEU A 236 -6.64 -3.21 5.10
N SER A 237 -7.71 -2.95 5.85
CA SER A 237 -9.00 -3.59 5.61
C SER A 237 -9.85 -2.89 4.55
N GLY A 238 -9.52 -1.64 4.22
CA GLY A 238 -10.29 -0.82 3.27
C GLY A 238 -10.07 -1.18 1.82
N ILE A 239 -8.88 -1.66 1.45
CA ILE A 239 -8.52 -2.00 0.06
C ILE A 239 -9.46 -3.09 -0.49
N SER A 240 -9.75 -4.12 0.30
CA SER A 240 -10.65 -5.22 -0.11
C SER A 240 -12.09 -4.78 -0.41
N PHE A 241 -12.49 -3.57 -0.03
CA PHE A 241 -13.81 -3.00 -0.33
C PHE A 241 -13.81 -2.10 -1.57
N ILE A 242 -12.65 -1.84 -2.16
CA ILE A 242 -12.55 -1.01 -3.36
C ILE A 242 -13.04 -1.81 -4.56
N GLN A 243 -14.02 -1.24 -5.25
CA GLN A 243 -14.58 -1.79 -6.48
C GLN A 243 -14.35 -0.79 -7.61
N ILE A 244 -13.83 -1.29 -8.75
CA ILE A 244 -13.43 -0.47 -9.90
C ILE A 244 -14.16 -0.94 -11.14
N LYS A 245 -14.69 0.00 -11.93
CA LYS A 245 -15.31 -0.28 -13.22
C LYS A 245 -14.24 -0.59 -14.27
N LYS A 246 -14.34 -1.75 -14.91
CA LYS A 246 -13.36 -2.24 -15.88
C LYS A 246 -13.21 -1.34 -17.10
N GLU A 247 -14.30 -0.80 -17.58
CA GLU A 247 -14.35 0.03 -18.78
C GLU A 247 -13.44 1.28 -18.74
N MET A 248 -13.09 1.70 -17.51
CA MET A 248 -12.22 2.86 -17.28
C MET A 248 -10.72 2.50 -17.20
N LEU A 249 -10.38 1.21 -17.29
CA LEU A 249 -9.03 0.70 -17.10
C LEU A 249 -8.40 0.26 -18.42
N ASN A 250 -7.10 0.48 -18.56
CA ASN A 250 -6.32 0.02 -19.70
C ASN A 250 -5.19 -0.90 -19.22
N ASP A 251 -5.15 -2.13 -19.68
CA ASP A 251 -4.20 -3.18 -19.26
C ASP A 251 -2.72 -2.85 -19.48
N THR A 252 -2.41 -1.89 -20.35
CA THR A 252 -1.06 -1.39 -20.57
C THR A 252 -0.73 -0.16 -19.74
N SER A 253 -1.64 0.26 -18.86
CA SER A 253 -1.44 1.39 -17.95
C SER A 253 -1.12 0.92 -16.54
N VAL A 254 -0.42 1.77 -15.81
CA VAL A 254 -0.31 1.74 -14.36
C VAL A 254 -0.90 3.01 -13.80
N TYR A 255 -1.43 2.95 -12.59
CA TYR A 255 -2.10 4.07 -11.98
C TYR A 255 -1.61 4.27 -10.54
N TYR A 256 -1.73 5.48 -10.04
CA TYR A 256 -1.84 5.70 -8.61
C TYR A 256 -3.29 6.02 -8.25
N MET A 257 -3.72 5.59 -7.08
CA MET A 257 -5.04 5.90 -6.53
C MET A 257 -4.87 6.74 -5.28
N PRO A 258 -5.27 8.02 -5.30
CA PRO A 258 -5.16 8.88 -4.14
C PRO A 258 -6.22 8.52 -3.12
N ILE A 259 -5.80 8.07 -1.93
CA ILE A 259 -6.68 7.70 -0.83
C ILE A 259 -6.51 8.61 0.38
N THR A 260 -7.49 8.59 1.26
CA THR A 260 -7.42 9.23 2.57
C THR A 260 -8.12 8.36 3.62
N LEU A 261 -7.63 8.41 4.84
CA LEU A 261 -8.22 7.70 5.98
C LEU A 261 -9.15 8.59 6.83
N ASP A 262 -9.28 9.85 6.46
CA ASP A 262 -10.18 10.79 7.11
C ASP A 262 -10.94 11.67 6.11
N LYS A 263 -12.17 12.10 6.50
CA LYS A 263 -13.01 12.94 5.65
C LYS A 263 -12.45 14.36 5.42
N LYS A 264 -11.51 14.80 6.23
CA LYS A 264 -10.86 16.12 6.11
C LYS A 264 -9.63 16.08 5.21
N CYS A 265 -9.31 14.92 4.61
CA CYS A 265 -8.14 14.71 3.76
C CYS A 265 -6.81 15.08 4.45
N ILE A 266 -6.64 14.74 5.73
CA ILE A 266 -5.42 15.00 6.48
C ILE A 266 -4.43 13.87 6.32
N ASP A 267 -4.91 12.63 6.44
CA ASP A 267 -4.11 11.42 6.37
C ASP A 267 -4.22 10.79 4.98
N ASN A 268 -3.28 11.14 4.12
CA ASN A 268 -3.32 10.84 2.69
C ASN A 268 -2.21 9.87 2.29
N TYR A 269 -2.58 8.95 1.39
CA TYR A 269 -1.69 7.96 0.79
C TYR A 269 -2.00 7.84 -0.70
N ASP A 270 -1.06 7.30 -1.46
CA ASP A 270 -1.30 6.88 -2.83
C ASP A 270 -1.03 5.39 -2.95
N LEU A 271 -2.03 4.62 -3.37
CA LEU A 271 -1.86 3.22 -3.69
C LEU A 271 -1.41 3.08 -5.13
N LEU A 272 -0.44 2.20 -5.37
CA LEU A 272 0.02 1.88 -6.72
C LEU A 272 -0.85 0.76 -7.28
N ILE A 273 -1.40 0.98 -8.47
CA ILE A 273 -2.32 0.05 -9.12
C ILE A 273 -1.69 -0.47 -10.39
N ILE A 274 -1.59 -1.79 -10.50
CA ILE A 274 -1.00 -2.47 -11.65
C ILE A 274 -1.97 -3.50 -12.26
N SER A 275 -1.87 -3.69 -13.58
CA SER A 275 -2.63 -4.70 -14.28
C SER A 275 -2.05 -6.12 -14.08
N ARG A 276 -2.84 -7.15 -14.41
CA ARG A 276 -2.36 -8.53 -14.48
C ARG A 276 -1.15 -8.70 -15.38
N LYS A 277 -1.09 -8.00 -16.51
CA LYS A 277 0.07 -8.06 -17.41
C LYS A 277 1.35 -7.62 -16.71
N PHE A 278 1.28 -6.52 -15.94
CA PHE A 278 2.41 -6.04 -15.16
C PHE A 278 2.80 -7.04 -14.07
N TYR A 279 1.81 -7.55 -13.32
CA TYR A 279 2.01 -8.58 -12.30
C TYR A 279 2.67 -9.85 -12.86
N GLN A 280 2.17 -10.36 -14.00
CA GLN A 280 2.73 -11.54 -14.67
C GLN A 280 4.17 -11.33 -15.13
N LEU A 281 4.51 -10.13 -15.58
CA LEU A 281 5.89 -9.79 -15.97
C LEU A 281 6.83 -9.88 -14.77
N LEU A 282 6.45 -9.32 -13.62
CA LEU A 282 7.21 -9.41 -12.38
C LEU A 282 7.43 -10.85 -11.94
N LYS A 283 6.37 -11.68 -11.99
CA LYS A 283 6.44 -13.12 -11.64
C LYS A 283 7.27 -13.93 -12.61
N LYS A 284 7.09 -13.73 -13.92
CA LYS A 284 7.84 -14.42 -14.98
C LYS A 284 9.34 -14.28 -14.81
N TYR A 285 9.81 -13.09 -14.51
CA TYR A 285 11.24 -12.81 -14.34
C TYR A 285 11.72 -12.94 -12.90
N ARG A 286 10.85 -13.35 -11.97
CA ARG A 286 11.18 -13.55 -10.54
C ARG A 286 11.82 -12.33 -9.88
N ILE A 287 11.40 -11.14 -10.29
CA ILE A 287 11.90 -9.87 -9.73
C ILE A 287 10.99 -9.31 -8.63
N ASP A 288 9.94 -10.00 -8.28
CA ASP A 288 8.90 -9.57 -7.32
C ASP A 288 9.25 -9.78 -5.84
N LYS A 289 10.49 -10.17 -5.52
CA LYS A 289 10.90 -10.38 -4.14
C LYS A 289 10.79 -9.10 -3.30
N GLY A 290 9.95 -9.16 -2.26
CA GLY A 290 9.67 -8.02 -1.37
C GLY A 290 8.50 -7.15 -1.84
N LEU A 291 7.83 -7.53 -2.93
CA LEU A 291 6.56 -6.93 -3.35
C LEU A 291 5.39 -7.75 -2.80
N GLN A 292 4.34 -7.06 -2.41
CA GLN A 292 3.04 -7.63 -2.08
C GLN A 292 1.99 -7.15 -3.07
N TYR A 293 0.97 -7.97 -3.25
CA TYR A 293 -0.11 -7.72 -4.19
C TYR A 293 -1.44 -7.98 -3.51
N GLU A 294 -2.35 -7.03 -3.60
CA GLU A 294 -3.70 -7.18 -3.12
C GLU A 294 -4.68 -7.07 -4.30
N PRO A 295 -5.44 -8.15 -4.61
CA PRO A 295 -6.39 -8.15 -5.71
C PRO A 295 -7.47 -7.09 -5.54
N LEU A 296 -7.75 -6.35 -6.61
CA LEU A 296 -8.85 -5.38 -6.66
C LEU A 296 -10.13 -6.03 -7.22
N GLN A 297 -11.27 -5.64 -6.69
CA GLN A 297 -12.56 -6.07 -7.20
C GLN A 297 -12.90 -5.28 -8.48
N ILE A 298 -13.06 -5.99 -9.58
CA ILE A 298 -13.44 -5.41 -10.86
C ILE A 298 -14.93 -5.65 -11.13
N ILE A 299 -15.64 -4.59 -11.54
CA ILE A 299 -17.05 -4.63 -11.93
C ILE A 299 -17.11 -4.41 -13.45
N TYR A 300 -17.88 -5.28 -14.12
CA TYR A 300 -18.10 -5.26 -15.57
C TYR A 300 -19.42 -4.57 -15.91
#